data_0a45172ffe7d88312df9e5dbedf726ed
#
_entry.id   0a45172ffe7d88312df9e5dbedf726ed
#
_cell.length_a   1.000
_cell.length_b   1.000
_cell.length_c   1.000
_cell.angle_alpha   90.00
_cell.angle_beta   90.00
_cell.angle_gamma   90.00
#
_symmetry.space_group_name_H-M   'P 1'
#
loop_
_entity.id
_entity.type
_entity.pdbx_description
1 polymer ?
#
loop_
_entity_poly.entity_id
_entity_poly.type
_entity_poly.pdbx_seq_one_letter_code
_entity_poly.pdbx_strand_id
1 'polypeptide(L)'
;SVIKGADYLTADGIGIVKGAKILGSSLPGRVTGFDTMTAILKWCDEERKKIYFLGAKNEVIMTMIEKIKATYPGIVIAGFHDGYFKDESGIVREIQSSEPDFVFCALGFPKQEYFIEKNRRVTDAIWMGIGGSFDVLAGYAERAPQWWIDHHIEWLYRLYKEPTRFLRMMALPKYLLLVYRYKFFGK
;
A
#
# COMPACT_ATOMS: atom_id res chain seq x y z
N SER A 1 -18.45 5.17 0.24
CA SER A 1 -17.00 5.27 0.49
C SER A 1 -16.33 4.02 -0.03
N VAL A 2 -15.38 4.14 -0.96
CA VAL A 2 -14.63 3.02 -1.57
C VAL A 2 -14.03 2.10 -0.51
N ILE A 3 -13.51 2.68 0.57
CA ILE A 3 -12.89 1.93 1.69
C ILE A 3 -13.89 0.94 2.36
N LYS A 4 -15.19 1.26 2.39
CA LYS A 4 -16.19 0.37 2.99
C LYS A 4 -16.46 -0.90 2.17
N GLY A 5 -16.05 -0.91 0.91
CA GLY A 5 -16.16 -2.08 0.02
C GLY A 5 -14.96 -3.04 0.10
N ALA A 6 -13.91 -2.70 0.84
CA ALA A 6 -12.76 -3.57 1.00
C ALA A 6 -13.06 -4.73 1.97
N ASP A 7 -12.59 -5.93 1.61
CA ASP A 7 -12.77 -7.13 2.44
C ASP A 7 -11.87 -7.09 3.69
N TYR A 8 -10.70 -6.46 3.57
CA TYR A 8 -9.74 -6.26 4.66
C TYR A 8 -9.26 -4.82 4.71
N LEU A 9 -9.22 -4.24 5.91
CA LEU A 9 -8.68 -2.92 6.18
C LEU A 9 -7.60 -3.02 7.25
N THR A 10 -6.43 -2.50 6.95
CA THR A 10 -5.30 -2.48 7.90
C THR A 10 -5.09 -1.07 8.45
N ALA A 11 -4.68 -0.98 9.71
CA ALA A 11 -4.32 0.28 10.35
C ALA A 11 -2.84 0.61 10.09
N ASP A 12 -2.53 1.17 8.94
CA ASP A 12 -1.13 1.52 8.58
C ASP A 12 -0.57 2.67 9.43
N GLY A 13 -1.38 3.68 9.73
CA GLY A 13 -0.91 4.83 10.51
C GLY A 13 -1.06 4.64 12.03
N ILE A 14 0.01 4.93 12.80
CA ILE A 14 -0.08 4.94 14.28
C ILE A 14 -1.18 5.87 14.81
N GLY A 15 -1.50 6.93 14.08
CA GLY A 15 -2.62 7.83 14.38
C GLY A 15 -3.97 7.09 14.43
N ILE A 16 -4.19 6.14 13.52
CA ILE A 16 -5.41 5.32 13.48
C ILE A 16 -5.51 4.44 14.74
N VAL A 17 -4.40 3.78 15.10
CA VAL A 17 -4.34 2.92 16.32
C VAL A 17 -4.62 3.75 17.57
N LYS A 18 -3.98 4.93 17.70
CA LYS A 18 -4.21 5.85 18.83
C LYS A 18 -5.64 6.40 18.83
N GLY A 19 -6.18 6.76 17.66
CA GLY A 19 -7.55 7.25 17.51
C GLY A 19 -8.58 6.20 17.92
N ALA A 20 -8.41 4.96 17.49
CA ALA A 20 -9.28 3.85 17.90
C ALA A 20 -9.27 3.69 19.43
N LYS A 21 -8.09 3.69 20.06
CA LYS A 21 -7.96 3.62 21.52
C LYS A 21 -8.68 4.78 22.23
N ILE A 22 -8.57 6.00 21.72
CA ILE A 22 -9.29 7.16 22.27
C ILE A 22 -10.80 6.96 22.21
N LEU A 23 -11.31 6.33 21.14
CA LEU A 23 -12.74 6.03 20.93
C LEU A 23 -13.22 4.77 21.65
N GLY A 24 -12.37 4.11 22.44
CA GLY A 24 -12.72 2.90 23.21
C GLY A 24 -12.62 1.59 22.41
N SER A 25 -12.06 1.63 21.19
CA SER A 25 -11.79 0.44 20.39
C SER A 25 -10.30 0.06 20.48
N SER A 26 -10.00 -1.23 20.63
CA SER A 26 -8.62 -1.71 20.63
C SER A 26 -8.27 -2.30 19.28
N LEU A 27 -7.18 -1.83 18.68
CA LEU A 27 -6.55 -2.46 17.52
C LEU A 27 -5.27 -3.18 17.99
N PRO A 28 -4.97 -4.38 17.46
CA PRO A 28 -3.82 -5.18 17.88
C PRO A 28 -2.47 -4.46 17.70
N GLY A 29 -2.39 -3.58 16.72
CA GLY A 29 -1.20 -2.82 16.42
C GLY A 29 -1.28 -2.10 15.06
N ARG A 30 -0.15 -1.54 14.68
CA ARG A 30 0.04 -0.96 13.34
C ARG A 30 0.41 -2.07 12.36
N VAL A 31 -0.31 -2.16 11.24
CA VAL A 31 -0.02 -3.09 10.14
C VAL A 31 0.21 -2.27 8.88
N THR A 32 1.48 -2.17 8.44
CA THR A 32 1.82 -1.36 7.26
C THR A 32 1.61 -2.11 5.97
N GLY A 33 1.24 -1.39 4.90
CA GLY A 33 1.12 -1.95 3.57
C GLY A 33 2.44 -2.58 3.09
N PHE A 34 3.58 -1.95 3.39
CA PHE A 34 4.89 -2.47 3.03
C PHE A 34 5.22 -3.81 3.71
N ASP A 35 5.02 -3.91 5.04
CA ASP A 35 5.31 -5.15 5.77
C ASP A 35 4.39 -6.29 5.33
N THR A 36 3.09 -5.97 5.12
CA THR A 36 2.12 -6.93 4.60
C THR A 36 2.51 -7.43 3.20
N MET A 37 2.85 -6.52 2.29
CA MET A 37 3.32 -6.88 0.95
C MET A 37 4.57 -7.76 1.01
N THR A 38 5.56 -7.41 1.84
CA THR A 38 6.81 -8.20 1.98
C THR A 38 6.53 -9.60 2.52
N ALA A 39 5.62 -9.72 3.49
CA ALA A 39 5.21 -11.03 4.01
C ALA A 39 4.49 -11.87 2.94
N ILE A 40 3.62 -11.25 2.14
CA ILE A 40 2.94 -11.90 1.02
C ILE A 40 3.97 -12.34 -0.04
N LEU A 41 4.94 -11.48 -0.40
CA LEU A 41 5.99 -11.84 -1.36
C LEU A 41 6.78 -13.06 -0.91
N LYS A 42 7.15 -13.13 0.37
CA LYS A 42 7.85 -14.31 0.92
C LYS A 42 7.00 -15.56 0.81
N TRP A 43 5.74 -15.50 1.19
CA TRP A 43 4.82 -16.63 1.07
C TRP A 43 4.60 -17.05 -0.40
N CYS A 44 4.45 -16.07 -1.30
CA CYS A 44 4.30 -16.34 -2.73
C CYS A 44 5.54 -16.98 -3.36
N ASP A 45 6.73 -16.68 -2.85
CA ASP A 45 7.98 -17.32 -3.25
C ASP A 45 7.99 -18.82 -2.89
N GLU A 46 7.58 -19.14 -1.67
CA GLU A 46 7.48 -20.53 -1.17
C GLU A 46 6.40 -21.33 -1.94
N GLU A 47 5.24 -20.72 -2.22
CA GLU A 47 4.07 -21.34 -2.85
C GLU A 47 4.01 -21.19 -4.38
N ARG A 48 5.02 -20.56 -5.00
CA ARG A 48 5.11 -20.31 -6.46
C ARG A 48 3.89 -19.62 -7.03
N LYS A 49 3.39 -18.57 -6.32
CA LYS A 49 2.20 -17.84 -6.71
C LYS A 49 2.46 -16.85 -7.83
N LYS A 50 1.41 -16.58 -8.61
CA LYS A 50 1.41 -15.60 -9.70
C LYS A 50 1.10 -14.21 -9.17
N ILE A 51 1.94 -13.23 -9.47
CA ILE A 51 1.73 -11.85 -9.03
C ILE A 51 1.76 -10.90 -10.22
N TYR A 52 0.78 -9.98 -10.27
CA TYR A 52 0.79 -8.85 -11.18
C TYR A 52 1.13 -7.57 -10.41
N PHE A 53 2.05 -6.76 -10.95
CA PHE A 53 2.49 -5.50 -10.35
C PHE A 53 2.06 -4.32 -11.21
N LEU A 54 1.27 -3.39 -10.65
CA LEU A 54 0.73 -2.24 -11.35
C LEU A 54 1.09 -0.95 -10.63
N GLY A 55 1.81 -0.06 -11.29
CA GLY A 55 2.04 1.28 -10.73
C GLY A 55 3.50 1.70 -10.69
N ALA A 56 3.76 2.79 -9.98
CA ALA A 56 5.02 3.51 -9.95
C ALA A 56 5.44 4.08 -11.33
N LYS A 57 6.64 4.62 -11.44
CA LYS A 57 7.24 5.01 -12.71
C LYS A 57 7.86 3.80 -13.40
N ASN A 58 8.03 3.87 -14.72
CA ASN A 58 8.59 2.78 -15.50
C ASN A 58 9.99 2.34 -14.99
N GLU A 59 10.89 3.28 -14.71
CA GLU A 59 12.21 2.96 -14.18
C GLU A 59 12.15 2.27 -12.81
N VAL A 60 11.18 2.66 -11.97
CA VAL A 60 10.99 2.07 -10.62
C VAL A 60 10.50 0.64 -10.72
N ILE A 61 9.45 0.40 -11.53
CA ILE A 61 8.87 -0.94 -11.64
C ILE A 61 9.85 -1.91 -12.29
N MET A 62 10.59 -1.50 -13.31
CA MET A 62 11.62 -2.34 -13.95
C MET A 62 12.69 -2.77 -12.94
N THR A 63 13.27 -1.81 -12.21
CA THR A 63 14.29 -2.10 -11.17
C THR A 63 13.71 -3.00 -10.06
N MET A 64 12.47 -2.76 -9.66
CA MET A 64 11.80 -3.57 -8.65
C MET A 64 11.61 -5.02 -9.12
N ILE A 65 11.18 -5.23 -10.35
CA ILE A 65 10.98 -6.57 -10.92
C ILE A 65 12.30 -7.35 -10.96
N GLU A 66 13.40 -6.72 -11.34
CA GLU A 66 14.73 -7.35 -11.30
C GLU A 66 15.10 -7.77 -9.87
N LYS A 67 14.89 -6.91 -8.88
CA LYS A 67 15.14 -7.23 -7.47
C LYS A 67 14.23 -8.34 -6.96
N ILE A 68 12.95 -8.36 -7.34
CA ILE A 68 12.01 -9.42 -6.96
C ILE A 68 12.49 -10.76 -7.52
N LYS A 69 12.85 -10.82 -8.81
CA LYS A 69 13.38 -12.05 -9.43
C LYS A 69 14.64 -12.58 -8.73
N ALA A 70 15.51 -11.68 -8.28
CA ALA A 70 16.73 -12.04 -7.57
C ALA A 70 16.48 -12.51 -6.13
N THR A 71 15.52 -11.87 -5.43
CA THR A 71 15.26 -12.10 -4.00
C THR A 71 14.25 -13.21 -3.76
N TYR A 72 13.28 -13.36 -4.67
CA TYR A 72 12.14 -14.28 -4.58
C TYR A 72 12.01 -15.10 -5.87
N PRO A 73 12.93 -16.03 -6.14
CA PRO A 73 13.01 -16.76 -7.42
C PRO A 73 11.83 -17.71 -7.68
N GLY A 74 11.07 -18.07 -6.64
CA GLY A 74 9.88 -18.90 -6.76
C GLY A 74 8.64 -18.15 -7.22
N ILE A 75 8.61 -16.80 -7.12
CA ILE A 75 7.47 -16.00 -7.57
C ILE A 75 7.32 -16.09 -9.09
N VAL A 76 6.10 -16.37 -9.54
CA VAL A 76 5.73 -16.28 -10.95
C VAL A 76 5.24 -14.86 -11.23
N ILE A 77 6.01 -14.07 -11.98
CA ILE A 77 5.57 -12.72 -12.40
C ILE A 77 4.57 -12.88 -13.54
N ALA A 78 3.29 -12.72 -13.22
CA ALA A 78 2.18 -12.82 -14.18
C ALA A 78 2.20 -11.67 -15.18
N GLY A 79 2.66 -10.48 -14.75
CA GLY A 79 2.83 -9.31 -15.56
C GLY A 79 3.17 -8.09 -14.70
N PHE A 80 3.49 -6.98 -15.36
CA PHE A 80 3.68 -5.70 -14.68
C PHE A 80 3.50 -4.53 -15.65
N HIS A 81 3.02 -3.41 -15.14
CA HIS A 81 2.87 -2.18 -15.90
C HIS A 81 3.08 -0.95 -14.99
N ASP A 82 3.66 0.12 -15.53
CA ASP A 82 3.78 1.38 -14.80
C ASP A 82 2.41 2.04 -14.52
N GLY A 83 2.40 3.08 -13.68
CA GLY A 83 1.17 3.77 -13.25
C GLY A 83 0.68 4.87 -14.19
N TYR A 84 1.33 5.07 -15.36
CA TYR A 84 1.08 6.19 -16.27
C TYR A 84 0.38 5.78 -17.58
N PHE A 85 -0.34 4.69 -17.55
CA PHE A 85 -1.11 4.19 -18.67
C PHE A 85 -2.28 5.12 -19.07
N LYS A 86 -2.61 5.13 -20.38
CA LYS A 86 -3.76 5.84 -20.95
C LYS A 86 -4.93 4.89 -21.20
N ASP A 87 -4.64 3.64 -21.55
CA ASP A 87 -5.64 2.59 -21.80
C ASP A 87 -5.84 1.72 -20.55
N GLU A 88 -6.75 2.14 -19.68
CA GLU A 88 -7.12 1.35 -18.50
C GLU A 88 -7.71 0.00 -18.89
N SER A 89 -8.52 -0.03 -19.97
CA SER A 89 -9.18 -1.27 -20.44
C SER A 89 -8.17 -2.30 -20.93
N GLY A 90 -7.08 -1.86 -21.57
CA GLY A 90 -5.98 -2.73 -21.99
C GLY A 90 -5.30 -3.38 -20.79
N ILE A 91 -4.97 -2.58 -19.77
CA ILE A 91 -4.36 -3.08 -18.53
C ILE A 91 -5.27 -4.09 -17.82
N VAL A 92 -6.57 -3.80 -17.73
CA VAL A 92 -7.53 -4.71 -17.10
C VAL A 92 -7.61 -6.05 -17.84
N ARG A 93 -7.63 -6.03 -19.18
CA ARG A 93 -7.60 -7.27 -19.99
C ARG A 93 -6.29 -8.05 -19.79
N GLU A 94 -5.15 -7.37 -19.71
CA GLU A 94 -3.86 -8.00 -19.43
C GLU A 94 -3.85 -8.68 -18.06
N ILE A 95 -4.30 -7.99 -17.00
CA ILE A 95 -4.44 -8.56 -15.67
C ILE A 95 -5.37 -9.79 -15.70
N GLN A 96 -6.52 -9.68 -16.36
CA GLN A 96 -7.47 -10.78 -16.45
C GLN A 96 -6.88 -12.01 -17.17
N SER A 97 -6.21 -11.79 -18.30
CA SER A 97 -5.64 -12.90 -19.10
C SER A 97 -4.41 -13.55 -18.45
N SER A 98 -3.71 -12.84 -17.57
CA SER A 98 -2.56 -13.38 -16.85
C SER A 98 -2.92 -14.24 -15.64
N GLU A 99 -4.19 -14.24 -15.22
CA GLU A 99 -4.73 -15.03 -14.10
C GLU A 99 -3.83 -15.00 -12.86
N PRO A 100 -3.57 -13.81 -12.27
CA PRO A 100 -2.73 -13.69 -11.10
C PRO A 100 -3.44 -14.19 -9.84
N ASP A 101 -2.68 -14.65 -8.84
CA ASP A 101 -3.17 -14.87 -7.47
C ASP A 101 -3.23 -13.56 -6.69
N PHE A 102 -2.31 -12.62 -6.98
CA PHE A 102 -2.24 -11.30 -6.35
C PHE A 102 -2.04 -10.18 -7.37
N VAL A 103 -2.69 -9.04 -7.10
CA VAL A 103 -2.46 -7.78 -7.84
C VAL A 103 -2.05 -6.70 -6.85
N PHE A 104 -0.80 -6.24 -6.93
CA PHE A 104 -0.33 -5.11 -6.14
C PHE A 104 -0.45 -3.82 -6.94
N CYS A 105 -1.19 -2.83 -6.38
CA CYS A 105 -1.45 -1.55 -7.01
C CYS A 105 -0.70 -0.41 -6.29
N ALA A 106 0.22 0.24 -6.99
CA ALA A 106 1.01 1.39 -6.54
C ALA A 106 0.68 2.65 -7.37
N LEU A 107 -0.61 2.96 -7.54
CA LEU A 107 -1.07 4.12 -8.32
C LEU A 107 -1.21 5.39 -7.48
N GLY A 108 -0.99 5.28 -6.16
CA GLY A 108 -1.17 6.35 -5.19
C GLY A 108 -2.63 6.60 -4.82
N PHE A 109 -2.81 7.16 -3.60
CA PHE A 109 -4.12 7.54 -3.08
C PHE A 109 -4.65 8.79 -3.78
N PRO A 110 -5.94 8.88 -4.16
CA PRO A 110 -6.98 7.84 -4.05
C PRO A 110 -7.14 6.98 -5.34
N LYS A 111 -6.26 7.14 -6.34
CA LYS A 111 -6.38 6.50 -7.66
C LYS A 111 -6.38 4.97 -7.54
N GLN A 112 -5.50 4.41 -6.71
CA GLN A 112 -5.40 2.95 -6.52
C GLN A 112 -6.67 2.35 -5.93
N GLU A 113 -7.30 3.01 -4.95
CA GLU A 113 -8.52 2.52 -4.31
C GLU A 113 -9.69 2.50 -5.30
N TYR A 114 -9.83 3.55 -6.13
CA TYR A 114 -10.85 3.59 -7.18
C TYR A 114 -10.61 2.53 -8.26
N PHE A 115 -9.35 2.36 -8.67
CA PHE A 115 -8.99 1.36 -9.67
C PHE A 115 -9.30 -0.06 -9.17
N ILE A 116 -8.90 -0.39 -7.93
CA ILE A 116 -9.18 -1.68 -7.30
C ILE A 116 -10.69 -1.91 -7.18
N GLU A 117 -11.45 -0.96 -6.62
CA GLU A 117 -12.90 -1.13 -6.45
C GLU A 117 -13.63 -1.36 -7.75
N LYS A 118 -13.20 -0.67 -8.82
CA LYS A 118 -13.79 -0.82 -10.15
C LYS A 118 -13.47 -2.17 -10.79
N ASN A 119 -12.26 -2.68 -10.60
CA ASN A 119 -11.72 -3.78 -11.40
C ASN A 119 -11.50 -5.09 -10.62
N ARG A 120 -11.57 -5.11 -9.29
CA ARG A 120 -11.24 -6.30 -8.46
C ARG A 120 -12.05 -7.57 -8.77
N ARG A 121 -13.19 -7.44 -9.48
CA ARG A 121 -14.04 -8.57 -9.84
C ARG A 121 -13.71 -9.21 -11.19
N VAL A 122 -12.69 -8.69 -11.90
CA VAL A 122 -12.29 -9.25 -13.21
C VAL A 122 -11.46 -10.53 -13.07
N THR A 123 -10.93 -10.79 -11.86
CA THR A 123 -10.16 -11.98 -11.51
C THR A 123 -10.53 -12.45 -10.10
N ASP A 124 -10.15 -13.67 -9.75
CA ASP A 124 -10.23 -14.19 -8.36
C ASP A 124 -9.02 -13.77 -7.50
N ALA A 125 -8.15 -12.91 -8.02
CA ALA A 125 -6.96 -12.44 -7.32
C ALA A 125 -7.27 -11.62 -6.07
N ILE A 126 -6.35 -11.63 -5.11
CA ILE A 126 -6.33 -10.68 -4.00
C ILE A 126 -5.69 -9.37 -4.49
N TRP A 127 -6.45 -8.28 -4.44
CA TRP A 127 -6.00 -6.95 -4.84
C TRP A 127 -5.58 -6.12 -3.62
N MET A 128 -4.41 -5.51 -3.68
CA MET A 128 -3.89 -4.70 -2.58
C MET A 128 -3.30 -3.38 -3.06
N GLY A 129 -3.82 -2.26 -2.50
CA GLY A 129 -3.24 -0.93 -2.68
C GLY A 129 -2.05 -0.73 -1.73
N ILE A 130 -0.89 -0.40 -2.27
CA ILE A 130 0.38 -0.36 -1.51
C ILE A 130 1.11 0.99 -1.61
N GLY A 131 0.56 1.96 -2.33
CA GLY A 131 1.14 3.30 -2.46
C GLY A 131 2.60 3.28 -2.93
N GLY A 132 3.47 3.98 -2.22
CA GLY A 132 4.90 4.11 -2.55
C GLY A 132 5.78 2.92 -2.16
N SER A 133 5.23 1.74 -1.92
CA SER A 133 6.03 0.57 -1.51
C SER A 133 6.95 0.07 -2.62
N PHE A 134 6.60 0.28 -3.89
CA PHE A 134 7.47 -0.07 -5.01
C PHE A 134 8.74 0.76 -5.05
N ASP A 135 8.65 2.06 -4.73
CA ASP A 135 9.83 2.93 -4.64
C ASP A 135 10.81 2.44 -3.56
N VAL A 136 10.28 1.93 -2.44
CA VAL A 136 11.11 1.37 -1.36
C VAL A 136 11.76 0.07 -1.78
N LEU A 137 11.02 -0.87 -2.38
CA LEU A 137 11.58 -2.13 -2.90
C LEU A 137 12.63 -1.90 -3.99
N ALA A 138 12.36 -0.97 -4.89
CA ALA A 138 13.30 -0.60 -5.94
C ALA A 138 14.55 0.13 -5.39
N GLY A 139 14.49 0.68 -4.17
CA GLY A 139 15.58 1.45 -3.54
C GLY A 139 15.63 2.92 -3.95
N TYR A 140 14.56 3.43 -4.57
CA TYR A 140 14.41 4.86 -4.89
C TYR A 140 13.91 5.68 -3.71
N ALA A 141 13.30 5.03 -2.71
CA ALA A 141 12.92 5.64 -1.45
C ALA A 141 13.51 4.83 -0.28
N GLU A 142 14.02 5.54 0.72
CA GLU A 142 14.50 4.90 1.93
C GLU A 142 13.35 4.67 2.92
N ARG A 143 13.30 3.48 3.48
CA ARG A 143 12.47 3.23 4.66
C ARG A 143 13.10 3.91 5.87
N ALA A 144 12.28 4.42 6.78
CA ALA A 144 12.80 4.95 8.04
C ALA A 144 13.62 3.87 8.77
N PRO A 145 14.76 4.24 9.40
CA PRO A 145 15.52 3.30 10.23
C PRO A 145 14.64 2.68 11.31
N GLN A 146 14.96 1.44 11.70
CA GLN A 146 14.12 0.65 12.62
C GLN A 146 13.79 1.40 13.91
N TRP A 147 14.74 2.16 14.45
CA TRP A 147 14.52 2.99 15.64
C TRP A 147 13.36 3.98 15.49
N TRP A 148 13.21 4.64 14.32
CA TRP A 148 12.08 5.56 14.07
C TRP A 148 10.74 4.82 13.94
N ILE A 149 10.79 3.59 13.42
CA ILE A 149 9.61 2.72 13.28
C ILE A 149 9.16 2.27 14.67
N ASP A 150 10.06 1.77 15.51
CA ASP A 150 9.80 1.26 16.85
C ASP A 150 9.26 2.35 17.80
N HIS A 151 9.73 3.60 17.62
CA HIS A 151 9.24 4.75 18.39
C HIS A 151 7.98 5.40 17.77
N HIS A 152 7.44 4.81 16.69
CA HIS A 152 6.24 5.32 16.01
C HIS A 152 6.35 6.75 15.45
N ILE A 153 7.57 7.19 15.11
CA ILE A 153 7.87 8.50 14.55
C ILE A 153 8.40 8.44 13.11
N GLU A 154 8.11 7.36 12.39
CA GLU A 154 8.42 7.22 10.96
C GLU A 154 7.92 8.40 10.12
N TRP A 155 6.75 8.96 10.46
CA TRP A 155 6.19 10.13 9.80
C TRP A 155 7.11 11.37 9.90
N LEU A 156 7.82 11.53 11.04
CA LEU A 156 8.76 12.64 11.24
C LEU A 156 10.04 12.44 10.42
N TYR A 157 10.54 11.20 10.33
CA TYR A 157 11.66 10.87 9.45
C TYR A 157 11.33 11.19 7.98
N ARG A 158 10.14 10.80 7.52
CA ARG A 158 9.67 11.11 6.16
C ARG A 158 9.52 12.62 5.92
N LEU A 159 9.09 13.38 6.92
CA LEU A 159 9.04 14.84 6.84
C LEU A 159 10.44 15.46 6.77
N TYR A 160 11.38 14.93 7.54
CA TYR A 160 12.78 15.37 7.50
C TYR A 160 13.43 15.14 6.13
N LYS A 161 13.19 13.98 5.52
CA LYS A 161 13.70 13.64 4.18
C LYS A 161 12.98 14.43 3.06
N GLU A 162 11.68 14.67 3.20
CA GLU A 162 10.85 15.35 2.20
C GLU A 162 10.00 16.45 2.85
N PRO A 163 10.54 17.67 3.06
CA PRO A 163 9.81 18.78 3.70
C PRO A 163 8.52 19.18 2.98
N THR A 164 8.42 18.92 1.67
CA THR A 164 7.22 19.17 0.86
C THR A 164 5.99 18.37 1.33
N ARG A 165 6.19 17.32 2.13
CA ARG A 165 5.11 16.53 2.74
C ARG A 165 4.42 17.24 3.92
N PHE A 166 4.90 18.42 4.36
CA PHE A 166 4.36 19.14 5.51
C PHE A 166 2.84 19.33 5.41
N LEU A 167 2.33 19.75 4.26
CA LEU A 167 0.88 19.94 4.06
C LEU A 167 0.08 18.64 4.24
N ARG A 168 0.64 17.50 3.84
CA ARG A 168 0.00 16.19 4.07
C ARG A 168 0.04 15.80 5.54
N MET A 169 1.10 16.17 6.27
CA MET A 169 1.24 15.90 7.70
C MET A 169 0.23 16.67 8.55
N MET A 170 -0.26 17.84 8.09
CA MET A 170 -1.35 18.58 8.75
C MET A 170 -2.66 17.78 8.85
N ALA A 171 -2.79 16.69 8.10
CA ALA A 171 -3.91 15.76 8.27
C ALA A 171 -3.88 15.03 9.62
N LEU A 172 -2.71 14.82 10.24
CA LEU A 172 -2.58 14.12 11.53
C LEU A 172 -3.20 14.90 12.69
N PRO A 173 -2.84 16.17 12.96
CA PRO A 173 -3.47 16.95 14.01
C PRO A 173 -4.98 17.18 13.72
N LYS A 174 -5.37 17.40 12.46
CA LYS A 174 -6.77 17.51 12.08
C LYS A 174 -7.55 16.23 12.39
N TYR A 175 -6.98 15.06 12.10
CA TYR A 175 -7.57 13.76 12.42
C TYR A 175 -7.75 13.60 13.95
N LEU A 176 -6.72 13.89 14.74
CA LEU A 176 -6.82 13.79 16.20
C LEU A 176 -7.88 14.72 16.77
N LEU A 177 -7.97 15.97 16.26
CA LEU A 177 -9.03 16.90 16.66
C LEU A 177 -10.42 16.34 16.37
N LEU A 178 -10.61 15.73 15.19
CA LEU A 178 -11.89 15.08 14.84
C LEU A 178 -12.21 13.90 15.77
N VAL A 179 -11.21 13.07 16.11
CA VAL A 179 -11.37 11.95 17.07
C VAL A 179 -11.82 12.46 18.44
N TYR A 180 -11.17 13.49 18.98
CA TYR A 180 -11.56 14.08 20.25
C TYR A 180 -12.94 14.73 20.19
N ARG A 181 -13.22 15.47 19.12
CA ARG A 181 -14.55 16.06 18.91
C ARG A 181 -15.64 14.99 18.89
N TYR A 182 -15.42 13.89 18.17
CA TYR A 182 -16.37 12.76 18.14
C TYR A 182 -16.53 12.11 19.50
N LYS A 183 -15.44 11.91 20.25
CA LYS A 183 -15.50 11.34 21.61
C LYS A 183 -16.33 12.16 22.58
N PHE A 184 -16.18 13.49 22.55
CA PHE A 184 -16.81 14.36 23.54
C PHE A 184 -18.18 14.90 23.13
N PHE A 185 -18.46 15.03 21.85
CA PHE A 185 -19.69 15.65 21.34
C PHE A 185 -20.57 14.70 20.51
N GLY A 186 -20.15 13.47 20.28
CA GLY A 186 -20.99 12.40 19.73
C GLY A 186 -21.49 12.58 18.30
N LYS A 187 -20.86 13.46 17.50
CA LYS A 187 -21.25 13.64 16.09
C LYS A 187 -20.06 14.05 15.23
#